data_bca97f1e25d73b5e5be2493df5c7babf
#
_entry.id   bca97f1e25d73b5e5be2493df5c7babf
#
_cell.length_a   1.000
_cell.length_b   1.000
_cell.length_c   1.000
_cell.angle_alpha   90.00
_cell.angle_beta   90.00
_cell.angle_gamma   90.00
#
_symmetry.space_group_name_H-M   'P 1'
#
loop_
_entity.id
_entity.type
_entity.pdbx_description
1 polymer ?
#
loop_
_entity_poly.entity_id
_entity_poly.type
_entity_poly.pdbx_seq_one_letter_code
_entity_poly.pdbx_strand_id
1 'polypeptide(L)'
;MMRVMPDFKALSRATYAATADHFDDPALSFWDRFGRETVARIGLRPGERVLDACCGTGASALPAAQVVGGTGHVLGVDLAEPALALARDKALRRGLTTVDFRAADVEHTGLPSESFDAVVCVFGIFFLPDMAAAIAELWRLVRPGGTLAVTVWGPDLLEPATSAFWAAVGAERPDLVGGFRPWTRVTDASALAGLFPVAPVVEAEAGTHPLTVPEDWWTIVLGTGYRATVEQLDPAAAQRVREASTARLVADDVHDLTTNVVYARATR
;
A
#
# COMPACT_ATOMS: atom_id res chain seq x y z
N MET A 1 -31.03 -3.29 -13.14
CA MET A 1 -30.26 -4.44 -12.67
C MET A 1 -29.19 -3.89 -11.72
N MET A 2 -29.36 -4.10 -10.41
CA MET A 2 -28.40 -3.60 -9.40
C MET A 2 -27.10 -4.37 -9.59
N ARG A 3 -26.02 -3.69 -10.00
CA ARG A 3 -24.69 -4.28 -10.08
C ARG A 3 -24.30 -4.67 -8.65
N VAL A 4 -24.22 -5.98 -8.38
CA VAL A 4 -23.67 -6.44 -7.10
C VAL A 4 -22.26 -5.89 -7.04
N MET A 5 -21.99 -4.96 -6.11
CA MET A 5 -20.63 -4.46 -5.88
C MET A 5 -19.80 -5.68 -5.49
N PRO A 6 -18.67 -5.93 -6.17
CA PRO A 6 -17.81 -7.05 -5.79
C PRO A 6 -17.41 -6.86 -4.33
N ASP A 7 -17.27 -7.96 -3.58
CA ASP A 7 -16.71 -7.94 -2.24
C ASP A 7 -15.30 -7.34 -2.32
N PHE A 8 -15.22 -6.06 -1.96
CA PHE A 8 -14.04 -5.22 -2.13
C PHE A 8 -12.83 -5.79 -1.36
N LYS A 9 -13.08 -6.36 -0.16
CA LYS A 9 -12.04 -7.00 0.64
C LYS A 9 -11.56 -8.32 0.02
N ALA A 10 -12.49 -9.14 -0.48
CA ALA A 10 -12.14 -10.40 -1.13
C ALA A 10 -11.30 -10.15 -2.38
N LEU A 11 -11.67 -9.14 -3.20
CA LEU A 11 -10.89 -8.77 -4.39
C LEU A 11 -9.51 -8.22 -4.01
N SER A 12 -9.43 -7.33 -3.01
CA SER A 12 -8.17 -6.80 -2.50
C SER A 12 -7.26 -7.94 -2.01
N ARG A 13 -7.80 -8.84 -1.17
CA ARG A 13 -7.04 -9.99 -0.66
C ARG A 13 -6.52 -10.89 -1.78
N ALA A 14 -7.36 -11.21 -2.76
CA ALA A 14 -6.97 -12.05 -3.89
C ALA A 14 -5.86 -11.38 -4.72
N THR A 15 -6.05 -10.10 -5.07
CA THR A 15 -5.06 -9.32 -5.85
C THR A 15 -3.71 -9.28 -5.13
N TYR A 16 -3.69 -8.92 -3.82
CA TYR A 16 -2.43 -8.79 -3.09
C TYR A 16 -1.81 -10.12 -2.65
N ALA A 17 -2.59 -11.18 -2.56
CA ALA A 17 -2.04 -12.52 -2.47
C ALA A 17 -1.30 -12.93 -3.76
N ALA A 18 -1.84 -12.55 -4.92
CA ALA A 18 -1.22 -12.83 -6.21
C ALA A 18 0.02 -11.93 -6.47
N THR A 19 0.02 -10.67 -6.05
CA THR A 19 1.18 -9.76 -6.24
C THR A 19 2.40 -10.10 -5.39
N ALA A 20 2.26 -10.99 -4.41
CA ALA A 20 3.32 -11.30 -3.44
C ALA A 20 4.63 -11.78 -4.10
N ASP A 21 4.57 -12.45 -5.25
CA ASP A 21 5.70 -12.93 -6.03
C ASP A 21 6.54 -11.80 -6.69
N HIS A 22 6.00 -10.59 -6.80
CA HIS A 22 6.67 -9.42 -7.39
C HIS A 22 7.01 -8.32 -6.38
N PHE A 23 6.50 -8.39 -5.16
CA PHE A 23 6.55 -7.28 -4.19
C PHE A 23 7.98 -6.84 -3.82
N ASP A 24 8.94 -7.74 -3.86
CA ASP A 24 10.35 -7.47 -3.51
C ASP A 24 11.22 -7.22 -4.76
N ASP A 25 10.61 -7.08 -5.94
CA ASP A 25 11.34 -6.73 -7.15
C ASP A 25 11.88 -5.29 -7.06
N PRO A 26 13.14 -5.03 -7.51
CA PRO A 26 13.73 -3.68 -7.52
C PRO A 26 12.85 -2.63 -8.20
N ALA A 27 12.09 -2.99 -9.24
CA ALA A 27 11.15 -2.11 -9.92
C ALA A 27 9.99 -1.62 -9.01
N LEU A 28 9.78 -2.26 -7.84
CA LEU A 28 8.77 -1.90 -6.85
C LEU A 28 9.38 -1.36 -5.54
N SER A 29 10.64 -0.94 -5.55
CA SER A 29 11.35 -0.44 -4.36
C SER A 29 10.71 0.79 -3.71
N PHE A 30 9.74 1.43 -4.37
CA PHE A 30 8.92 2.50 -3.76
C PHE A 30 8.11 2.02 -2.54
N TRP A 31 7.71 0.73 -2.46
CA TRP A 31 7.05 0.21 -1.26
C TRP A 31 7.95 0.36 -0.02
N ASP A 32 9.19 -0.15 -0.12
CA ASP A 32 10.17 -0.07 0.96
C ASP A 32 10.57 1.38 1.26
N ARG A 33 10.67 2.24 0.24
CA ARG A 33 10.99 3.67 0.42
C ARG A 33 9.92 4.34 1.27
N PHE A 34 8.66 4.28 0.87
CA PHE A 34 7.59 4.98 1.56
C PHE A 34 7.23 4.36 2.91
N GLY A 35 7.43 3.04 3.09
CA GLY A 35 7.34 2.41 4.41
C GLY A 35 8.36 3.00 5.39
N ARG A 36 9.63 3.09 5.00
CA ARG A 36 10.69 3.73 5.82
C ARG A 36 10.40 5.20 6.08
N GLU A 37 9.97 5.94 5.07
CA GLU A 37 9.68 7.37 5.21
C GLU A 37 8.51 7.65 6.15
N THR A 38 7.47 6.82 6.12
CA THR A 38 6.37 6.90 7.09
C THR A 38 6.88 6.66 8.50
N VAL A 39 7.67 5.62 8.72
CA VAL A 39 8.26 5.31 10.04
C VAL A 39 9.16 6.44 10.53
N ALA A 40 9.96 7.04 9.66
CA ALA A 40 10.82 8.17 10.03
C ALA A 40 10.01 9.40 10.51
N ARG A 41 8.83 9.66 9.90
CA ARG A 41 7.98 10.82 10.23
C ARG A 41 7.25 10.70 11.56
N ILE A 42 7.07 9.50 12.11
CA ILE A 42 6.36 9.31 13.39
C ILE A 42 7.27 9.38 14.62
N GLY A 43 8.59 9.37 14.43
CA GLY A 43 9.56 9.57 15.51
C GLY A 43 9.52 8.46 16.57
N LEU A 44 9.44 7.19 16.16
CA LEU A 44 9.48 6.02 17.06
C LEU A 44 10.70 6.04 17.97
N ARG A 45 10.55 5.46 19.15
CA ARG A 45 11.61 5.33 20.16
C ARG A 45 11.88 3.86 20.49
N PRO A 46 13.09 3.52 20.93
CA PRO A 46 13.37 2.19 21.48
C PRO A 46 12.39 1.82 22.59
N GLY A 47 11.91 0.59 22.57
CA GLY A 47 10.96 0.06 23.56
C GLY A 47 9.49 0.25 23.23
N GLU A 48 9.14 1.02 22.19
CA GLU A 48 7.74 1.25 21.82
C GLU A 48 7.07 0.01 21.20
N ARG A 49 5.74 -0.03 21.35
CA ARG A 49 4.86 -1.04 20.75
C ARG A 49 4.17 -0.44 19.53
N VAL A 50 4.35 -1.04 18.38
CA VAL A 50 3.82 -0.55 17.11
C VAL A 50 2.87 -1.56 16.48
N LEU A 51 1.75 -1.09 15.95
CA LEU A 51 0.89 -1.85 15.03
C LEU A 51 1.12 -1.33 13.61
N ASP A 52 1.42 -2.23 12.70
CA ASP A 52 1.42 -1.96 11.26
C ASP A 52 0.17 -2.62 10.63
N ALA A 53 -0.81 -1.80 10.31
CA ALA A 53 -2.09 -2.21 9.74
C ALA A 53 -2.02 -2.26 8.21
N CYS A 54 -2.43 -3.38 7.61
CA CYS A 54 -2.24 -3.68 6.19
C CYS A 54 -0.74 -3.73 5.82
N CYS A 55 0.05 -4.46 6.62
CA CYS A 55 1.51 -4.45 6.57
C CYS A 55 2.12 -5.08 5.30
N GLY A 56 1.35 -5.83 4.52
CA GLY A 56 1.83 -6.54 3.33
C GLY A 56 3.07 -7.40 3.62
N THR A 57 4.13 -7.18 2.85
CA THR A 57 5.42 -7.87 3.02
C THR A 57 6.36 -7.17 4.05
N GLY A 58 5.83 -6.26 4.88
CA GLY A 58 6.53 -5.64 6.00
C GLY A 58 7.34 -4.38 5.65
N ALA A 59 6.98 -3.66 4.60
CA ALA A 59 7.70 -2.45 4.15
C ALA A 59 7.81 -1.36 5.24
N SER A 60 6.84 -1.27 6.14
CA SER A 60 6.83 -0.38 7.33
C SER A 60 7.14 -1.13 8.62
N ALA A 61 6.66 -2.38 8.80
CA ALA A 61 6.88 -3.16 10.01
C ALA A 61 8.36 -3.45 10.29
N LEU A 62 9.12 -3.81 9.24
CA LEU A 62 10.54 -4.16 9.42
C LEU A 62 11.41 -2.95 9.81
N PRO A 63 11.31 -1.77 9.17
CA PRO A 63 12.02 -0.59 9.65
C PRO A 63 11.52 -0.13 11.02
N ALA A 64 10.22 -0.25 11.36
CA ALA A 64 9.73 0.03 12.70
C ALA A 64 10.39 -0.89 13.75
N ALA A 65 10.51 -2.20 13.47
CA ALA A 65 11.18 -3.16 14.36
C ALA A 65 12.66 -2.83 14.58
N GLN A 66 13.35 -2.32 13.57
CA GLN A 66 14.74 -1.84 13.72
C GLN A 66 14.83 -0.66 14.68
N VAL A 67 13.88 0.29 14.61
CA VAL A 67 13.88 1.49 15.46
C VAL A 67 13.52 1.16 16.89
N VAL A 68 12.45 0.35 17.12
CA VAL A 68 12.03 0.04 18.50
C VAL A 68 12.99 -0.92 19.21
N GLY A 69 13.79 -1.68 18.46
CA GLY A 69 14.88 -2.51 18.98
C GLY A 69 14.41 -3.65 19.88
N GLY A 70 15.36 -4.25 20.60
CA GLY A 70 15.14 -5.49 21.37
C GLY A 70 14.19 -5.38 22.57
N THR A 71 13.81 -4.18 22.99
CA THR A 71 12.87 -3.93 24.11
C THR A 71 11.50 -3.49 23.64
N GLY A 72 11.35 -3.18 22.35
CA GLY A 72 10.08 -2.84 21.72
C GLY A 72 9.40 -4.06 21.09
N HIS A 73 8.26 -3.81 20.43
CA HIS A 73 7.55 -4.86 19.71
C HIS A 73 6.73 -4.27 18.55
N VAL A 74 6.75 -4.96 17.41
CA VAL A 74 5.92 -4.61 16.25
C VAL A 74 4.97 -5.76 15.95
N LEU A 75 3.69 -5.45 15.75
CA LEU A 75 2.71 -6.39 15.22
C LEU A 75 2.29 -5.93 13.82
N GLY A 76 2.62 -6.70 12.80
CA GLY A 76 2.09 -6.51 11.45
C GLY A 76 0.80 -7.31 11.25
N VAL A 77 -0.24 -6.69 10.73
CA VAL A 77 -1.49 -7.38 10.37
C VAL A 77 -1.86 -7.14 8.92
N ASP A 78 -2.27 -8.21 8.24
CA ASP A 78 -2.74 -8.17 6.84
C ASP A 78 -3.70 -9.32 6.57
N LEU A 79 -4.50 -9.25 5.50
CA LEU A 79 -5.38 -10.33 5.06
C LEU A 79 -4.68 -11.33 4.13
N ALA A 80 -3.58 -10.93 3.49
CA ALA A 80 -2.87 -11.72 2.48
C ALA A 80 -1.78 -12.58 3.12
N GLU A 81 -2.10 -13.81 3.52
CA GLU A 81 -1.12 -14.73 4.13
C GLU A 81 0.16 -14.95 3.29
N PRO A 82 0.13 -15.01 1.94
CA PRO A 82 1.36 -15.07 1.15
C PRO A 82 2.29 -13.87 1.38
N ALA A 83 1.76 -12.65 1.52
CA ALA A 83 2.55 -11.47 1.83
C ALA A 83 3.16 -11.54 3.24
N LEU A 84 2.37 -12.01 4.23
CA LEU A 84 2.86 -12.21 5.59
C LEU A 84 3.96 -13.28 5.68
N ALA A 85 3.89 -14.32 4.86
CA ALA A 85 4.95 -15.33 4.78
C ALA A 85 6.29 -14.70 4.33
N LEU A 86 6.25 -13.83 3.32
CA LEU A 86 7.43 -13.08 2.88
C LEU A 86 7.93 -12.10 3.95
N ALA A 87 7.02 -11.43 4.66
CA ALA A 87 7.38 -10.53 5.75
C ALA A 87 8.12 -11.27 6.87
N ARG A 88 7.65 -12.47 7.28
CA ARG A 88 8.31 -13.33 8.29
C ARG A 88 9.68 -13.78 7.82
N ASP A 89 9.81 -14.20 6.57
CA ASP A 89 11.09 -14.61 5.99
C ASP A 89 12.09 -13.44 5.94
N LYS A 90 11.65 -12.25 5.54
CA LYS A 90 12.48 -11.03 5.59
C LYS A 90 12.89 -10.66 7.02
N ALA A 91 12.01 -10.77 7.99
CA ALA A 91 12.33 -10.54 9.40
C ALA A 91 13.39 -11.52 9.90
N LEU A 92 13.23 -12.82 9.59
CA LEU A 92 14.19 -13.86 9.96
C LEU A 92 15.57 -13.59 9.35
N ARG A 93 15.64 -13.31 8.04
CA ARG A 93 16.90 -13.00 7.36
C ARG A 93 17.61 -11.77 7.91
N ARG A 94 16.86 -10.79 8.45
CA ARG A 94 17.40 -9.58 9.07
C ARG A 94 17.68 -9.74 10.57
N GLY A 95 17.42 -10.91 11.16
CA GLY A 95 17.59 -11.15 12.60
C GLY A 95 16.65 -10.33 13.49
N LEU A 96 15.49 -9.91 12.97
CA LEU A 96 14.51 -9.14 13.72
C LEU A 96 13.61 -10.09 14.52
N THR A 97 13.76 -10.11 15.84
CA THR A 97 13.03 -10.99 16.76
C THR A 97 11.88 -10.31 17.49
N THR A 98 11.70 -9.02 17.27
CA THR A 98 10.69 -8.17 17.94
C THR A 98 9.54 -7.77 17.00
N VAL A 99 9.38 -8.48 15.90
CA VAL A 99 8.26 -8.30 14.99
C VAL A 99 7.52 -9.61 14.76
N ASP A 100 6.20 -9.56 14.93
CA ASP A 100 5.28 -10.65 14.62
C ASP A 100 4.33 -10.26 13.50
N PHE A 101 3.88 -11.25 12.72
CA PHE A 101 2.95 -11.06 11.63
C PHE A 101 1.73 -11.97 11.77
N ARG A 102 0.52 -11.40 11.69
CA ARG A 102 -0.74 -12.11 11.91
C ARG A 102 -1.74 -11.83 10.79
N ALA A 103 -2.34 -12.89 10.25
CA ALA A 103 -3.49 -12.75 9.37
C ALA A 103 -4.71 -12.27 10.19
N ALA A 104 -5.14 -11.04 9.92
CA ALA A 104 -6.29 -10.42 10.59
C ALA A 104 -6.90 -9.31 9.72
N ASP A 105 -8.21 -9.12 9.91
CA ASP A 105 -8.93 -7.99 9.36
C ASP A 105 -8.71 -6.76 10.27
N VAL A 106 -8.15 -5.69 9.70
CA VAL A 106 -7.84 -4.46 10.44
C VAL A 106 -9.10 -3.73 10.94
N GLU A 107 -10.28 -4.00 10.38
CA GLU A 107 -11.54 -3.47 10.89
C GLU A 107 -12.06 -4.27 12.10
N HIS A 108 -11.51 -5.48 12.35
CA HIS A 108 -11.95 -6.38 13.44
C HIS A 108 -10.73 -7.09 14.06
N THR A 109 -9.74 -6.33 14.50
CA THR A 109 -8.48 -6.89 15.01
C THR A 109 -8.64 -7.71 16.29
N GLY A 110 -9.66 -7.43 17.09
CA GLY A 110 -9.85 -7.99 18.43
C GLY A 110 -8.79 -7.51 19.43
N LEU A 111 -7.98 -6.52 19.08
CA LEU A 111 -6.95 -5.98 19.97
C LEU A 111 -7.54 -5.04 21.02
N PRO A 112 -6.96 -5.00 22.24
CA PRO A 112 -7.39 -4.07 23.27
C PRO A 112 -7.20 -2.61 22.84
N SER A 113 -8.09 -1.71 23.32
CA SER A 113 -7.90 -0.27 23.16
C SER A 113 -6.58 0.19 23.79
N GLU A 114 -6.01 1.24 23.25
CA GLU A 114 -4.85 1.95 23.85
C GLU A 114 -3.62 1.06 24.08
N SER A 115 -3.42 0.06 23.21
CA SER A 115 -2.39 -0.95 23.39
C SER A 115 -1.09 -0.69 22.61
N PHE A 116 -1.04 0.36 21.78
CA PHE A 116 0.12 0.70 20.96
C PHE A 116 0.55 2.15 21.15
N ASP A 117 1.86 2.35 21.15
CA ASP A 117 2.50 3.68 21.13
C ASP A 117 2.33 4.35 19.78
N ALA A 118 2.39 3.56 18.70
CA ALA A 118 2.12 4.01 17.35
C ALA A 118 1.32 2.97 16.56
N VAL A 119 0.44 3.47 15.69
CA VAL A 119 -0.28 2.67 14.70
C VAL A 119 0.02 3.28 13.33
N VAL A 120 0.44 2.48 12.37
CA VAL A 120 0.71 2.91 11.01
C VAL A 120 -0.17 2.14 10.02
N CYS A 121 -0.59 2.81 8.94
CA CYS A 121 -1.26 2.19 7.80
C CYS A 121 -0.72 2.83 6.51
N VAL A 122 0.16 2.11 5.83
CA VAL A 122 0.84 2.60 4.62
C VAL A 122 0.21 1.96 3.39
N PHE A 123 -0.42 2.78 2.54
CA PHE A 123 -1.14 2.37 1.32
C PHE A 123 -2.21 1.29 1.52
N GLY A 124 -2.77 1.19 2.74
CA GLY A 124 -3.76 0.17 3.09
C GLY A 124 -5.18 0.70 3.22
N ILE A 125 -5.35 1.93 3.70
CA ILE A 125 -6.65 2.47 4.13
C ILE A 125 -7.71 2.50 3.02
N PHE A 126 -7.33 2.76 1.80
CA PHE A 126 -8.24 2.87 0.67
C PHE A 126 -8.81 1.51 0.19
N PHE A 127 -8.28 0.39 0.69
CA PHE A 127 -8.86 -0.95 0.45
C PHE A 127 -10.03 -1.26 1.39
N LEU A 128 -10.23 -0.47 2.44
CA LEU A 128 -11.28 -0.73 3.41
C LEU A 128 -12.60 -0.10 2.94
N PRO A 129 -13.73 -0.82 3.05
CA PRO A 129 -15.02 -0.33 2.57
C PRO A 129 -15.42 1.02 3.19
N ASP A 130 -15.30 1.14 4.50
CA ASP A 130 -15.50 2.37 5.28
C ASP A 130 -14.17 2.84 5.87
N MET A 131 -13.52 3.77 5.16
CA MET A 131 -12.24 4.32 5.60
C MET A 131 -12.34 5.09 6.92
N ALA A 132 -13.45 5.78 7.17
CA ALA A 132 -13.62 6.55 8.40
C ALA A 132 -13.79 5.63 9.62
N ALA A 133 -14.60 4.58 9.49
CA ALA A 133 -14.74 3.55 10.53
C ALA A 133 -13.40 2.83 10.79
N ALA A 134 -12.66 2.53 9.73
CA ALA A 134 -11.33 1.91 9.85
C ALA A 134 -10.33 2.82 10.58
N ILE A 135 -10.28 4.11 10.26
CA ILE A 135 -9.46 5.10 10.98
C ILE A 135 -9.89 5.19 12.45
N ALA A 136 -11.20 5.17 12.75
CA ALA A 136 -11.69 5.18 14.13
C ALA A 136 -11.24 3.94 14.92
N GLU A 137 -11.24 2.75 14.29
CA GLU A 137 -10.72 1.52 14.91
C GLU A 137 -9.21 1.62 15.14
N LEU A 138 -8.43 2.04 14.16
CA LEU A 138 -6.99 2.23 14.31
C LEU A 138 -6.67 3.27 15.40
N TRP A 139 -7.43 4.37 15.46
CA TRP A 139 -7.34 5.38 16.51
C TRP A 139 -7.61 4.82 17.89
N ARG A 140 -8.62 3.96 18.04
CA ARG A 140 -8.95 3.29 19.30
C ARG A 140 -7.76 2.51 19.87
N LEU A 141 -6.92 1.93 18.99
CA LEU A 141 -5.77 1.12 19.37
C LEU A 141 -4.57 1.94 19.84
N VAL A 142 -4.48 3.23 19.46
CA VAL A 142 -3.43 4.13 19.91
C VAL A 142 -3.66 4.51 21.37
N ARG A 143 -2.63 4.45 22.23
CA ARG A 143 -2.70 4.93 23.60
C ARG A 143 -2.73 6.47 23.69
N PRO A 144 -3.19 7.07 24.82
CA PRO A 144 -3.00 8.50 25.04
C PRO A 144 -1.51 8.90 24.92
N GLY A 145 -1.25 9.97 24.16
CA GLY A 145 0.09 10.42 23.79
C GLY A 145 0.77 9.61 22.68
N GLY A 146 0.14 8.59 22.15
CA GLY A 146 0.62 7.82 21.00
C GLY A 146 0.25 8.46 19.66
N THR A 147 0.70 7.85 18.56
CA THR A 147 0.56 8.40 17.20
C THR A 147 -0.17 7.43 16.26
N LEU A 148 -1.16 7.93 15.51
CA LEU A 148 -1.67 7.28 14.30
C LEU A 148 -1.07 7.94 13.08
N ALA A 149 -0.49 7.16 12.17
CA ALA A 149 0.00 7.64 10.88
C ALA A 149 -0.63 6.85 9.73
N VAL A 150 -1.06 7.55 8.70
CA VAL A 150 -1.63 6.97 7.48
C VAL A 150 -0.96 7.60 6.28
N THR A 151 -0.54 6.75 5.34
CA THR A 151 0.08 7.18 4.09
C THR A 151 -0.76 6.69 2.92
N VAL A 152 -1.05 7.59 1.99
CA VAL A 152 -1.80 7.29 0.77
C VAL A 152 -1.08 7.84 -0.45
N TRP A 153 -1.41 7.32 -1.63
CA TRP A 153 -0.94 7.90 -2.88
C TRP A 153 -1.54 9.29 -3.08
N GLY A 154 -0.73 10.20 -3.61
CA GLY A 154 -1.18 11.47 -4.15
C GLY A 154 -1.79 11.32 -5.55
N PRO A 155 -2.09 12.43 -6.23
CA PRO A 155 -2.59 12.42 -7.60
C PRO A 155 -1.55 11.88 -8.59
N ASP A 156 -2.00 11.48 -9.77
CA ASP A 156 -1.18 11.10 -10.92
C ASP A 156 -0.28 9.88 -10.68
N LEU A 157 -0.74 8.90 -9.86
CA LEU A 157 0.03 7.71 -9.53
C LEU A 157 0.51 6.98 -10.78
N LEU A 158 1.84 6.81 -10.87
CA LEU A 158 2.58 6.12 -11.93
C LEU A 158 2.32 6.68 -13.34
N GLU A 159 1.92 7.96 -13.45
CA GLU A 159 1.89 8.61 -14.76
C GLU A 159 3.32 8.86 -15.30
N PRO A 160 3.52 8.80 -16.62
CA PRO A 160 2.51 8.61 -17.68
C PRO A 160 2.17 7.16 -18.00
N ALA A 161 2.78 6.18 -17.32
CA ALA A 161 2.60 4.76 -17.62
C ALA A 161 1.18 4.25 -17.34
N THR A 162 0.50 4.81 -16.32
CA THR A 162 -0.91 4.52 -16.03
C THR A 162 -1.81 4.85 -17.23
N SER A 163 -1.62 6.01 -17.85
CA SER A 163 -2.37 6.41 -19.04
C SER A 163 -2.10 5.49 -20.23
N ALA A 164 -0.85 5.10 -20.45
CA ALA A 164 -0.48 4.14 -21.50
C ALA A 164 -1.12 2.76 -21.28
N PHE A 165 -1.12 2.27 -20.03
CA PHE A 165 -1.76 1.00 -19.65
C PHE A 165 -3.27 1.02 -19.92
N TRP A 166 -3.98 2.06 -19.45
CA TRP A 166 -5.43 2.12 -19.64
C TRP A 166 -5.83 2.33 -21.10
N ALA A 167 -5.02 3.02 -21.90
CA ALA A 167 -5.24 3.11 -23.34
C ALA A 167 -5.11 1.73 -24.02
N ALA A 168 -4.09 0.95 -23.65
CA ALA A 168 -3.89 -0.40 -24.16
C ALA A 168 -5.00 -1.37 -23.71
N VAL A 169 -5.42 -1.33 -22.43
CA VAL A 169 -6.56 -2.10 -21.93
C VAL A 169 -7.84 -1.73 -22.68
N GLY A 170 -8.06 -0.43 -22.92
CA GLY A 170 -9.24 0.06 -23.63
C GLY A 170 -9.35 -0.42 -25.08
N ALA A 171 -8.22 -0.65 -25.73
CA ALA A 171 -8.19 -1.23 -27.08
C ALA A 171 -8.62 -2.71 -27.11
N GLU A 172 -8.31 -3.48 -26.06
CA GLU A 172 -8.62 -4.91 -25.95
C GLU A 172 -9.95 -5.17 -25.25
N ARG A 173 -10.21 -4.50 -24.13
CA ARG A 173 -11.35 -4.69 -23.24
C ARG A 173 -11.85 -3.35 -22.69
N PRO A 174 -12.60 -2.57 -23.48
CA PRO A 174 -13.12 -1.26 -23.08
C PRO A 174 -13.93 -1.29 -21.77
N ASP A 175 -14.58 -2.43 -21.48
CA ASP A 175 -15.38 -2.66 -20.29
C ASP A 175 -14.54 -2.74 -18.99
N LEU A 176 -13.23 -2.96 -19.07
CA LEU A 176 -12.32 -3.02 -17.94
C LEU A 176 -11.65 -1.67 -17.61
N VAL A 177 -11.78 -0.67 -18.49
CA VAL A 177 -11.16 0.65 -18.26
C VAL A 177 -11.73 1.30 -17.00
N GLY A 178 -10.84 1.73 -16.11
CA GLY A 178 -11.25 2.33 -14.84
C GLY A 178 -11.79 1.33 -13.82
N GLY A 179 -11.49 0.05 -13.94
CA GLY A 179 -11.93 -1.03 -13.04
C GLY A 179 -11.45 -0.86 -11.59
N PHE A 180 -10.81 -1.89 -11.01
CA PHE A 180 -10.35 -1.86 -9.62
C PHE A 180 -9.21 -0.87 -9.39
N ARG A 181 -9.54 0.33 -8.85
CA ARG A 181 -8.58 1.41 -8.54
C ARG A 181 -8.87 2.01 -7.16
N PRO A 182 -8.78 1.25 -6.07
CA PRO A 182 -9.13 1.73 -4.73
C PRO A 182 -8.28 2.91 -4.27
N TRP A 183 -7.05 3.00 -4.71
CA TRP A 183 -6.14 4.09 -4.37
C TRP A 183 -6.60 5.48 -4.84
N THR A 184 -7.55 5.57 -5.77
CA THR A 184 -8.13 6.86 -6.20
C THR A 184 -9.22 7.41 -5.28
N ARG A 185 -9.60 6.67 -4.22
CA ARG A 185 -10.65 7.06 -3.28
C ARG A 185 -10.22 8.19 -2.33
N VAL A 186 -8.91 8.30 -2.08
CA VAL A 186 -8.32 9.35 -1.26
C VAL A 186 -6.92 9.64 -1.78
N THR A 187 -6.72 10.83 -2.38
CA THR A 187 -5.46 11.22 -3.05
C THR A 187 -5.01 12.63 -2.70
N ASP A 188 -5.74 13.33 -1.85
CA ASP A 188 -5.40 14.69 -1.45
C ASP A 188 -5.39 14.87 0.07
N ALA A 189 -4.67 15.91 0.51
CA ALA A 189 -4.44 16.22 1.92
C ALA A 189 -5.75 16.47 2.69
N SER A 190 -6.72 17.15 2.08
CA SER A 190 -7.99 17.49 2.73
C SER A 190 -8.87 16.26 2.94
N ALA A 191 -8.98 15.42 1.90
CA ALA A 191 -9.74 14.17 1.96
C ALA A 191 -9.16 13.24 3.02
N LEU A 192 -7.82 13.09 3.07
CA LEU A 192 -7.15 12.25 4.08
C LEU A 192 -7.35 12.83 5.48
N ALA A 193 -7.16 14.15 5.66
CA ALA A 193 -7.36 14.80 6.96
C ALA A 193 -8.78 14.63 7.49
N GLY A 194 -9.78 14.68 6.62
CA GLY A 194 -11.19 14.50 6.97
C GLY A 194 -11.57 13.12 7.52
N LEU A 195 -10.69 12.11 7.37
CA LEU A 195 -10.91 10.78 7.94
C LEU A 195 -10.51 10.69 9.43
N PHE A 196 -9.67 11.61 9.92
CA PHE A 196 -9.16 11.55 11.30
C PHE A 196 -10.15 12.15 12.30
N PRO A 197 -10.25 11.61 13.51
CA PRO A 197 -11.12 12.14 14.57
C PRO A 197 -10.63 13.47 15.16
N VAL A 198 -9.37 13.81 14.94
CA VAL A 198 -8.74 15.09 15.31
C VAL A 198 -7.92 15.60 14.13
N ALA A 199 -7.65 16.89 14.07
CA ALA A 199 -6.86 17.46 12.97
C ALA A 199 -5.44 16.87 12.93
N PRO A 200 -5.08 16.13 11.87
CA PRO A 200 -3.73 15.61 11.71
C PRO A 200 -2.77 16.67 11.18
N VAL A 201 -1.48 16.45 11.39
CA VAL A 201 -0.44 17.09 10.56
C VAL A 201 -0.40 16.34 9.23
N VAL A 202 -0.54 17.05 8.12
CA VAL A 202 -0.54 16.48 6.78
C VAL A 202 0.59 17.06 5.96
N GLU A 203 1.34 16.20 5.29
CA GLU A 203 2.44 16.54 4.39
C GLU A 203 2.14 15.88 3.02
N ALA A 204 2.11 16.67 1.96
CA ALA A 204 2.04 16.17 0.59
C ALA A 204 3.43 16.31 -0.05
N GLU A 205 3.91 15.22 -0.63
CA GLU A 205 5.23 15.13 -1.24
C GLU A 205 5.09 14.74 -2.70
N ALA A 206 5.62 15.59 -3.59
CA ALA A 206 5.78 15.25 -4.98
C ALA A 206 7.04 14.40 -5.16
N GLY A 207 6.93 13.32 -5.91
CA GLY A 207 8.05 12.41 -6.11
C GLY A 207 7.98 11.65 -7.42
N THR A 208 9.10 11.05 -7.79
CA THR A 208 9.19 10.13 -8.92
C THR A 208 9.85 8.82 -8.49
N HIS A 209 9.64 7.80 -9.31
CA HIS A 209 10.27 6.49 -9.22
C HIS A 209 10.91 6.18 -10.57
N PRO A 210 12.21 5.85 -10.62
CA PRO A 210 12.88 5.58 -11.89
C PRO A 210 12.34 4.32 -12.55
N LEU A 211 12.15 4.40 -13.86
CA LEU A 211 11.90 3.26 -14.74
C LEU A 211 13.24 2.88 -15.38
N THR A 212 13.92 1.88 -14.80
CA THR A 212 15.30 1.52 -15.20
C THR A 212 15.34 1.00 -16.64
N VAL A 213 14.37 0.16 -16.98
CA VAL A 213 14.10 -0.28 -18.36
C VAL A 213 12.59 -0.25 -18.58
N PRO A 214 12.10 -0.02 -19.80
CA PRO A 214 10.66 0.08 -20.07
C PRO A 214 9.87 -1.17 -19.68
N GLU A 215 10.50 -2.33 -19.68
CA GLU A 215 9.92 -3.62 -19.30
C GLU A 215 9.59 -3.71 -17.79
N ASP A 216 10.26 -2.93 -16.93
CA ASP A 216 9.97 -2.84 -15.49
C ASP A 216 8.53 -2.39 -15.25
N TRP A 217 7.94 -1.65 -16.21
CA TRP A 217 6.54 -1.28 -16.12
C TRP A 217 5.62 -2.50 -15.94
N TRP A 218 5.87 -3.57 -16.69
CA TRP A 218 5.03 -4.77 -16.55
C TRP A 218 5.20 -5.45 -15.20
N THR A 219 6.39 -5.45 -14.65
CA THR A 219 6.65 -5.92 -13.27
C THR A 219 5.88 -5.08 -12.25
N ILE A 220 5.86 -3.74 -12.43
CA ILE A 220 5.07 -2.84 -11.60
C ILE A 220 3.57 -3.14 -11.72
N VAL A 221 3.06 -3.35 -12.93
CA VAL A 221 1.65 -3.74 -13.16
C VAL A 221 1.31 -5.02 -12.38
N LEU A 222 2.16 -6.05 -12.46
CA LEU A 222 1.92 -7.34 -11.80
C LEU A 222 2.11 -7.27 -10.27
N GLY A 223 2.95 -6.37 -9.76
CA GLY A 223 3.22 -6.18 -8.34
C GLY A 223 2.31 -5.13 -7.67
N THR A 224 1.29 -4.64 -8.36
CA THR A 224 0.36 -3.62 -7.86
C THR A 224 -1.10 -3.99 -8.09
N GLY A 225 -2.01 -3.12 -7.70
CA GLY A 225 -3.45 -3.33 -7.91
C GLY A 225 -3.90 -3.41 -9.38
N TYR A 226 -3.06 -3.00 -10.35
CA TYR A 226 -3.34 -3.18 -11.78
C TYR A 226 -3.44 -4.65 -12.18
N ARG A 227 -2.80 -5.56 -11.44
CA ARG A 227 -2.90 -7.01 -11.64
C ARG A 227 -4.34 -7.51 -11.67
N ALA A 228 -5.22 -6.95 -10.85
CA ALA A 228 -6.65 -7.31 -10.87
C ALA A 228 -7.33 -7.09 -12.24
N THR A 229 -6.83 -6.15 -13.04
CA THR A 229 -7.29 -5.95 -14.42
C THR A 229 -6.64 -6.95 -15.37
N VAL A 230 -5.35 -7.21 -15.23
CA VAL A 230 -4.61 -8.17 -16.07
C VAL A 230 -5.20 -9.58 -15.95
N GLU A 231 -5.58 -10.00 -14.74
CA GLU A 231 -6.17 -11.32 -14.50
C GLU A 231 -7.56 -11.53 -15.13
N GLN A 232 -8.20 -10.45 -15.62
CA GLN A 232 -9.46 -10.52 -16.37
C GLN A 232 -9.24 -10.55 -17.89
N LEU A 233 -8.01 -10.44 -18.36
CA LEU A 233 -7.64 -10.58 -19.77
C LEU A 233 -7.29 -12.04 -20.08
N ASP A 234 -7.57 -12.47 -21.32
CA ASP A 234 -6.96 -13.70 -21.80
C ASP A 234 -5.43 -13.50 -22.01
N PRO A 235 -4.63 -14.58 -22.07
CA PRO A 235 -3.17 -14.45 -22.16
C PRO A 235 -2.70 -13.67 -23.40
N ALA A 236 -3.41 -13.75 -24.52
CA ALA A 236 -3.02 -13.04 -25.74
C ALA A 236 -3.36 -11.55 -25.64
N ALA A 237 -4.51 -11.19 -25.06
CA ALA A 237 -4.86 -9.80 -24.76
C ALA A 237 -3.91 -9.19 -23.73
N ALA A 238 -3.55 -9.90 -22.66
CA ALA A 238 -2.58 -9.46 -21.67
C ALA A 238 -1.20 -9.17 -22.30
N GLN A 239 -0.74 -10.03 -23.23
CA GLN A 239 0.49 -9.82 -23.96
C GLN A 239 0.43 -8.57 -24.84
N ARG A 240 -0.68 -8.33 -25.58
CA ARG A 240 -0.86 -7.12 -26.40
C ARG A 240 -0.91 -5.87 -25.55
N VAL A 241 -1.58 -5.89 -24.39
CA VAL A 241 -1.58 -4.75 -23.44
C VAL A 241 -0.18 -4.46 -22.93
N ARG A 242 0.60 -5.49 -22.58
CA ARG A 242 2.01 -5.35 -22.20
C ARG A 242 2.82 -4.66 -23.31
N GLU A 243 2.80 -5.23 -24.51
CA GLU A 243 3.55 -4.72 -25.65
C GLU A 243 3.17 -3.28 -26.00
N ALA A 244 1.86 -2.98 -26.09
CA ALA A 244 1.37 -1.66 -26.46
C ALA A 244 1.71 -0.60 -25.39
N SER A 245 1.53 -0.90 -24.11
CA SER A 245 1.87 0.04 -23.03
C SER A 245 3.38 0.28 -22.94
N THR A 246 4.21 -0.77 -23.03
CA THR A 246 5.68 -0.63 -23.03
C THR A 246 6.18 0.13 -24.25
N ALA A 247 5.66 -0.19 -25.44
CA ALA A 247 6.03 0.54 -26.67
C ALA A 247 5.68 2.03 -26.59
N ARG A 248 4.59 2.39 -25.94
CA ARG A 248 4.23 3.78 -25.70
C ARG A 248 5.25 4.49 -24.80
N LEU A 249 5.69 3.85 -23.71
CA LEU A 249 6.71 4.42 -22.83
C LEU A 249 8.04 4.63 -23.55
N VAL A 250 8.44 3.71 -24.41
CA VAL A 250 9.62 3.85 -25.25
C VAL A 250 9.47 5.02 -26.23
N ALA A 251 8.32 5.14 -26.90
CA ALA A 251 8.06 6.21 -27.87
C ALA A 251 8.05 7.60 -27.24
N ASP A 252 7.59 7.70 -25.98
CA ASP A 252 7.52 8.94 -25.23
C ASP A 252 8.79 9.22 -24.39
N ASP A 253 9.84 8.39 -24.50
CA ASP A 253 11.11 8.50 -23.77
C ASP A 253 10.93 8.61 -22.23
N VAL A 254 10.08 7.75 -21.67
CA VAL A 254 9.71 7.77 -20.25
C VAL A 254 10.77 7.06 -19.41
N HIS A 255 11.38 7.79 -18.47
CA HIS A 255 12.40 7.28 -17.54
C HIS A 255 11.99 7.35 -16.07
N ASP A 256 10.93 8.09 -15.76
CA ASP A 256 10.43 8.28 -14.40
C ASP A 256 8.90 8.17 -14.35
N LEU A 257 8.40 7.59 -13.27
CA LEU A 257 6.97 7.47 -12.98
C LEU A 257 6.61 8.33 -11.78
N THR A 258 5.50 9.07 -11.86
CA THR A 258 5.03 9.90 -10.75
C THR A 258 4.68 9.04 -9.53
N THR A 259 5.24 9.39 -8.37
CA THR A 259 4.94 8.74 -7.08
C THR A 259 4.65 9.78 -6.00
N ASN A 260 3.67 10.63 -6.25
CA ASN A 260 3.17 11.60 -5.27
C ASN A 260 2.54 10.88 -4.08
N VAL A 261 2.81 11.36 -2.87
CA VAL A 261 2.36 10.71 -1.61
C VAL A 261 1.81 11.76 -0.65
N VAL A 262 0.80 11.39 0.11
CA VAL A 262 0.25 12.18 1.21
C VAL A 262 0.42 11.40 2.50
N TYR A 263 1.11 12.01 3.47
CA TYR A 263 1.31 11.51 4.83
C TYR A 263 0.42 12.28 5.79
N ALA A 264 -0.31 11.59 6.64
CA ALA A 264 -1.07 12.21 7.73
C ALA A 264 -0.70 11.54 9.05
N ARG A 265 -0.48 12.34 10.09
CA ARG A 265 -0.22 11.84 11.45
C ARG A 265 -0.95 12.67 12.50
N ALA A 266 -1.51 11.99 13.49
CA ALA A 266 -2.18 12.63 14.62
C ALA A 266 -1.74 12.00 15.94
N THR A 267 -1.61 12.81 16.99
CA THR A 267 -1.35 12.36 18.36
C THR A 267 -2.67 12.25 19.13
N ARG A 268 -2.86 11.15 19.83
CA ARG A 268 -4.06 10.90 20.64
C ARG A 268 -3.97 11.48 22.05
#